data_7a9d44705c37ea8dec62247e443844db
#
_entry.id   7a9d44705c37ea8dec62247e443844db
#
_cell.length_a   1.000
_cell.length_b   1.000
_cell.length_c   1.000
_cell.angle_alpha   90.00
_cell.angle_beta   90.00
_cell.angle_gamma   90.00
#
_symmetry.space_group_name_H-M   'P 1'
#
loop_
_entity.id
_entity.type
_entity.pdbx_description
1 polymer ?
#
loop_
_entity_poly.entity_id
_entity_poly.type
_entity_poly.pdbx_seq_one_letter_code
_entity_poly.pdbx_strand_id
1 'polypeptide(L)'
;MTETRARFAWLLFAAAFSTLAMTFWFVPVAAAQRFVPVVDKQPIPREGFKTWSLFLVTNQDWLVPVNASRLQELYDRSQAFGRTIGADHAAVWFWKREQSLDSPALAANVDVERAIAYCQTLKLKPSSGPYLLFSHVFPDERLEPEAIAIYELGGKTADEIGRLLAALGDQLATEGVVRGGRLQAEPGSDDFWSAWFDATRHTLTRVGMKVPFVIRTPSFTIDGGLTPGTEG
;
A
#
# COMPACT_ATOMS: atom_id res chain seq x y z
N MET A 1 66.60 -3.75 -23.44
CA MET A 1 65.97 -3.55 -22.10
C MET A 1 64.64 -2.82 -22.15
N THR A 2 63.97 -2.71 -23.26
CA THR A 2 62.74 -1.90 -23.46
C THR A 2 61.45 -2.71 -23.63
N GLU A 3 61.55 -3.98 -24.02
CA GLU A 3 60.33 -4.79 -24.25
C GLU A 3 59.66 -5.35 -22.96
N THR A 4 60.44 -5.58 -21.91
CA THR A 4 59.89 -6.16 -20.67
C THR A 4 59.01 -5.16 -19.89
N ARG A 5 59.24 -3.87 -20.03
CA ARG A 5 58.42 -2.82 -19.37
C ARG A 5 57.07 -2.62 -20.02
N ALA A 6 56.93 -2.83 -21.31
CA ALA A 6 55.67 -2.69 -22.02
C ALA A 6 54.67 -3.82 -21.68
N ARG A 7 55.18 -5.04 -21.48
CA ARG A 7 54.32 -6.20 -21.12
C ARG A 7 53.77 -6.11 -19.68
N PHE A 8 54.54 -5.52 -18.76
CA PHE A 8 54.04 -5.30 -17.38
C PHE A 8 52.97 -4.22 -17.27
N ALA A 9 53.06 -3.18 -18.09
CA ALA A 9 52.04 -2.13 -18.11
C ALA A 9 50.68 -2.64 -18.65
N TRP A 10 50.70 -3.55 -19.62
CA TRP A 10 49.50 -4.16 -20.19
C TRP A 10 48.77 -5.11 -19.21
N LEU A 11 49.56 -5.87 -18.42
CA LEU A 11 49.00 -6.78 -17.40
C LEU A 11 48.34 -6.00 -16.23
N LEU A 12 48.89 -4.87 -15.84
CA LEU A 12 48.28 -4.01 -14.80
C LEU A 12 47.03 -3.30 -15.32
N PHE A 13 46.99 -2.92 -16.61
CA PHE A 13 45.80 -2.32 -17.21
C PHE A 13 44.66 -3.35 -17.37
N ALA A 14 44.94 -4.57 -17.73
CA ALA A 14 43.95 -5.62 -17.84
C ALA A 14 43.39 -6.06 -16.47
N ALA A 15 44.22 -6.06 -15.41
CA ALA A 15 43.76 -6.36 -14.05
C ALA A 15 42.91 -5.24 -13.48
N ALA A 16 43.20 -3.97 -13.77
CA ALA A 16 42.39 -2.82 -13.34
C ALA A 16 41.04 -2.77 -14.03
N PHE A 17 40.94 -3.17 -15.30
CA PHE A 17 39.68 -3.19 -16.04
C PHE A 17 38.77 -4.36 -15.59
N SER A 18 39.34 -5.50 -15.20
CA SER A 18 38.55 -6.64 -14.70
C SER A 18 37.94 -6.38 -13.32
N THR A 19 38.60 -5.60 -12.46
CA THR A 19 38.06 -5.20 -11.15
C THR A 19 36.99 -4.12 -11.27
N LEU A 20 37.08 -3.22 -12.27
CA LEU A 20 36.03 -2.22 -12.51
C LEU A 20 34.77 -2.84 -13.12
N ALA A 21 34.88 -3.87 -13.92
CA ALA A 21 33.74 -4.55 -14.54
C ALA A 21 32.91 -5.39 -13.53
N MET A 22 33.54 -5.88 -12.45
CA MET A 22 32.80 -6.64 -11.41
C MET A 22 32.04 -5.76 -10.39
N THR A 23 32.37 -4.47 -10.26
CA THR A 23 31.68 -3.57 -9.35
C THR A 23 30.38 -2.98 -9.93
N PHE A 24 30.15 -3.10 -11.23
CA PHE A 24 28.92 -2.59 -11.87
C PHE A 24 27.74 -3.57 -11.88
N TRP A 25 27.89 -4.80 -11.41
CA TRP A 25 26.81 -5.79 -11.41
C TRP A 25 26.06 -5.93 -10.08
N PHE A 26 26.47 -5.22 -9.05
CA PHE A 26 25.66 -4.98 -7.86
C PHE A 26 25.02 -3.59 -7.92
N VAL A 27 24.22 -3.31 -8.94
CA VAL A 27 23.13 -2.37 -8.77
C VAL A 27 22.21 -3.05 -7.75
N PRO A 28 22.06 -2.52 -6.51
CA PRO A 28 21.02 -3.03 -5.66
C PRO A 28 19.75 -2.93 -6.50
N VAL A 29 19.10 -4.06 -6.75
CA VAL A 29 17.75 -4.05 -7.29
C VAL A 29 17.00 -3.17 -6.32
N ALA A 30 16.77 -1.91 -6.71
CA ALA A 30 16.00 -0.96 -5.95
C ALA A 30 14.73 -1.72 -5.62
N ALA A 31 14.48 -1.93 -4.32
CA ALA A 31 13.37 -2.71 -3.83
C ALA A 31 12.15 -2.26 -4.61
N ALA A 32 11.64 -3.10 -5.49
CA ALA A 32 10.67 -2.73 -6.49
C ALA A 32 9.47 -2.20 -5.74
N GLN A 33 9.21 -0.92 -5.92
CA GLN A 33 8.08 -0.21 -5.32
C GLN A 33 6.82 -0.91 -5.81
N ARG A 34 6.17 -1.67 -4.94
CA ARG A 34 5.08 -2.53 -5.38
C ARG A 34 3.73 -1.89 -5.08
N PHE A 35 3.51 -0.74 -5.71
CA PHE A 35 2.16 -0.33 -6.05
C PHE A 35 1.67 -1.23 -7.18
N VAL A 36 0.52 -1.85 -6.97
CA VAL A 36 -0.01 -2.86 -7.89
C VAL A 36 -1.34 -2.40 -8.43
N PRO A 37 -1.36 -1.85 -9.64
CA PRO A 37 -2.62 -1.66 -10.37
C PRO A 37 -3.15 -3.03 -10.76
N VAL A 38 -4.34 -3.37 -10.30
CA VAL A 38 -5.04 -4.60 -10.68
C VAL A 38 -6.14 -4.25 -11.67
N VAL A 39 -6.04 -4.80 -12.88
CA VAL A 39 -6.92 -4.44 -13.99
C VAL A 39 -8.01 -5.50 -14.18
N ASP A 40 -9.26 -5.06 -14.30
CA ASP A 40 -10.43 -5.88 -14.56
C ASP A 40 -10.50 -7.11 -13.61
N LYS A 41 -10.60 -8.29 -14.18
CA LYS A 41 -10.69 -9.57 -13.47
C LYS A 41 -9.34 -10.18 -13.10
N GLN A 42 -8.24 -9.45 -13.30
CA GLN A 42 -6.93 -9.95 -12.89
C GLN A 42 -6.90 -10.24 -11.39
N PRO A 43 -6.30 -11.36 -10.97
CA PRO A 43 -6.14 -11.64 -9.55
C PRO A 43 -5.19 -10.61 -8.91
N ILE A 44 -5.39 -10.34 -7.63
CA ILE A 44 -4.41 -9.61 -6.84
C ILE A 44 -3.12 -10.43 -6.82
N PRO A 45 -1.93 -9.85 -7.01
CA PRO A 45 -0.68 -10.60 -6.95
C PRO A 45 -0.43 -11.12 -5.54
N ARG A 46 -0.10 -12.40 -5.46
CA ARG A 46 0.19 -13.09 -4.21
C ARG A 46 1.67 -13.25 -3.96
N GLU A 47 2.42 -13.57 -5.02
CA GLU A 47 3.84 -13.93 -4.88
C GLU A 47 4.71 -12.74 -4.46
N GLY A 48 5.53 -12.97 -3.46
CA GLY A 48 6.48 -12.00 -2.94
C GLY A 48 5.89 -10.95 -2.01
N PHE A 49 4.62 -11.08 -1.60
CA PHE A 49 3.97 -10.20 -0.62
C PHE A 49 3.56 -10.99 0.63
N LYS A 50 3.61 -10.31 1.77
CA LYS A 50 3.16 -10.81 3.06
C LYS A 50 1.93 -10.06 3.56
N THR A 51 1.71 -8.86 3.04
CA THR A 51 0.61 -7.99 3.42
C THR A 51 0.09 -7.20 2.24
N TRP A 52 -1.18 -6.80 2.31
CA TRP A 52 -1.88 -6.07 1.26
C TRP A 52 -2.65 -4.90 1.84
N SER A 53 -2.65 -3.76 1.16
CA SER A 53 -3.64 -2.71 1.37
C SER A 53 -4.46 -2.49 0.11
N LEU A 54 -5.78 -2.37 0.29
CA LEU A 54 -6.74 -2.14 -0.79
C LEU A 54 -7.37 -0.77 -0.59
N PHE A 55 -7.26 0.08 -1.60
CA PHE A 55 -7.96 1.35 -1.63
C PHE A 55 -9.28 1.18 -2.38
N LEU A 56 -10.36 1.11 -1.63
CA LEU A 56 -11.70 0.85 -2.14
C LEU A 56 -12.44 2.16 -2.38
N VAL A 57 -12.42 2.66 -3.61
CA VAL A 57 -13.19 3.85 -4.00
C VAL A 57 -14.60 3.40 -4.38
N THR A 58 -15.55 3.57 -3.49
CA THR A 58 -16.92 3.07 -3.62
C THR A 58 -17.95 4.17 -3.76
N ASN A 59 -17.66 5.37 -3.23
CA ASN A 59 -18.58 6.50 -3.29
C ASN A 59 -18.48 7.22 -4.63
N GLN A 60 -19.58 7.31 -5.35
CA GLN A 60 -19.69 7.94 -6.67
C GLN A 60 -19.30 9.42 -6.67
N ASP A 61 -19.42 10.12 -5.55
CA ASP A 61 -19.02 11.52 -5.42
C ASP A 61 -17.52 11.75 -5.71
N TRP A 62 -16.68 10.72 -5.50
CA TRP A 62 -15.27 10.80 -5.82
C TRP A 62 -14.99 10.70 -7.32
N LEU A 63 -15.95 10.24 -8.12
CA LEU A 63 -15.79 9.95 -9.55
C LEU A 63 -16.33 11.06 -10.45
N VAL A 64 -17.02 12.07 -9.89
CA VAL A 64 -17.51 13.18 -10.69
C VAL A 64 -16.36 14.07 -11.16
N PRO A 65 -16.44 14.67 -12.37
CA PRO A 65 -15.35 15.44 -12.96
C PRO A 65 -14.79 16.56 -12.08
N VAL A 66 -15.66 17.20 -11.27
CA VAL A 66 -15.26 18.27 -10.33
C VAL A 66 -14.30 17.76 -9.24
N ASN A 67 -14.30 16.48 -8.94
CA ASN A 67 -13.44 15.82 -7.95
C ASN A 67 -12.24 15.07 -8.57
N ALA A 68 -11.97 15.26 -9.87
CA ALA A 68 -10.89 14.53 -10.55
C ALA A 68 -9.51 14.76 -9.90
N SER A 69 -9.19 15.99 -9.51
CA SER A 69 -7.95 16.32 -8.81
C SER A 69 -7.87 15.66 -7.42
N ARG A 70 -8.99 15.60 -6.71
CA ARG A 70 -9.12 14.93 -5.41
C ARG A 70 -8.86 13.42 -5.54
N LEU A 71 -9.41 12.81 -6.57
CA LEU A 71 -9.20 11.39 -6.84
C LEU A 71 -7.74 11.10 -7.22
N GLN A 72 -7.13 11.96 -8.05
CA GLN A 72 -5.71 11.86 -8.41
C GLN A 72 -4.83 11.95 -7.17
N GLU A 73 -5.08 12.90 -6.30
CA GLU A 73 -4.33 13.05 -5.06
C GLU A 73 -4.48 11.82 -4.15
N LEU A 74 -5.69 11.26 -4.01
CA LEU A 74 -5.91 10.02 -3.27
C LEU A 74 -5.08 8.87 -3.84
N TYR A 75 -5.05 8.76 -5.17
CA TYR A 75 -4.25 7.75 -5.86
C TYR A 75 -2.75 7.91 -5.58
N ASP A 76 -2.22 9.14 -5.69
CA ASP A 76 -0.80 9.43 -5.42
C ASP A 76 -0.43 9.15 -3.95
N ARG A 77 -1.33 9.48 -2.99
CA ARG A 77 -1.14 9.20 -1.56
C ARG A 77 -1.17 7.70 -1.27
N SER A 78 -2.02 6.94 -1.97
CA SER A 78 -2.06 5.49 -1.84
C SER A 78 -0.75 4.83 -2.28
N GLN A 79 -0.16 5.32 -3.36
CA GLN A 79 1.15 4.87 -3.82
C GLN A 79 2.26 5.20 -2.80
N ALA A 80 2.27 6.42 -2.28
CA ALA A 80 3.24 6.84 -1.28
C ALA A 80 3.14 5.98 -0.01
N PHE A 81 1.93 5.67 0.45
CA PHE A 81 1.70 4.80 1.59
C PHE A 81 2.25 3.39 1.37
N GLY A 82 1.97 2.79 0.20
CA GLY A 82 2.53 1.48 -0.16
C GLY A 82 4.06 1.44 -0.13
N ARG A 83 4.72 2.52 -0.57
CA ARG A 83 6.18 2.65 -0.50
C ARG A 83 6.69 2.70 0.94
N THR A 84 5.96 3.34 1.83
CA THR A 84 6.32 3.47 3.25
C THR A 84 6.26 2.13 3.97
N ILE A 85 5.23 1.31 3.70
CA ILE A 85 5.12 -0.05 4.28
C ILE A 85 6.24 -0.97 3.75
N GLY A 86 6.61 -0.85 2.47
CA GLY A 86 7.83 -1.44 1.93
C GLY A 86 7.65 -2.65 1.01
N ALA A 87 8.75 -3.39 0.79
CA ALA A 87 8.88 -4.37 -0.28
C ALA A 87 7.99 -5.61 -0.12
N ASP A 88 7.67 -6.00 1.12
CA ASP A 88 6.83 -7.16 1.43
C ASP A 88 5.33 -6.84 1.39
N HIS A 89 4.98 -5.60 0.98
CA HIS A 89 3.61 -5.09 0.96
C HIS A 89 3.15 -4.74 -0.45
N ALA A 90 1.92 -5.14 -0.79
CA ALA A 90 1.23 -4.70 -1.99
C ALA A 90 0.18 -3.63 -1.68
N ALA A 91 0.37 -2.43 -2.21
CA ALA A 91 -0.69 -1.41 -2.22
C ALA A 91 -1.50 -1.56 -3.52
N VAL A 92 -2.74 -1.99 -3.39
CA VAL A 92 -3.61 -2.39 -4.49
C VAL A 92 -4.62 -1.30 -4.80
N TRP A 93 -4.74 -1.01 -6.10
CA TRP A 93 -5.77 -0.14 -6.65
C TRP A 93 -6.48 -0.86 -7.79
N PHE A 94 -7.79 -0.80 -7.86
CA PHE A 94 -8.58 -1.50 -8.86
C PHE A 94 -8.92 -0.62 -10.05
N TRP A 95 -8.58 -1.11 -11.26
CA TRP A 95 -8.84 -0.47 -12.54
C TRP A 95 -9.74 -1.32 -13.45
N LYS A 96 -10.57 -0.68 -14.27
CA LYS A 96 -11.34 -1.35 -15.33
C LYS A 96 -10.49 -1.73 -16.52
N ARG A 97 -9.42 -0.97 -16.81
CA ARG A 97 -8.53 -1.17 -17.97
C ARG A 97 -7.11 -0.75 -17.60
N GLU A 98 -6.13 -1.30 -18.32
CA GLU A 98 -4.79 -0.73 -18.28
C GLU A 98 -4.81 0.74 -18.63
N GLN A 99 -4.14 1.57 -17.83
CA GLN A 99 -4.15 3.00 -18.02
C GLN A 99 -2.73 3.51 -18.30
N SER A 100 -2.63 4.38 -19.30
CA SER A 100 -1.54 5.34 -19.39
C SER A 100 -1.73 6.38 -18.28
N LEU A 101 -0.68 6.64 -17.52
CA LEU A 101 -0.67 7.51 -16.33
C LEU A 101 -1.08 8.97 -16.61
N ASP A 102 -1.18 9.36 -17.88
CA ASP A 102 -1.44 10.73 -18.34
C ASP A 102 -2.91 11.00 -18.69
N SER A 103 -3.83 10.12 -18.33
CA SER A 103 -5.20 10.23 -18.81
C SER A 103 -6.10 11.01 -17.84
N PRO A 104 -6.85 12.03 -18.35
CA PRO A 104 -7.91 12.69 -17.58
C PRO A 104 -9.08 11.74 -17.24
N ALA A 105 -8.99 10.49 -17.61
CA ALA A 105 -9.99 9.45 -17.42
C ALA A 105 -9.78 8.61 -16.13
N LEU A 106 -9.00 9.09 -15.15
CA LEU A 106 -8.79 8.36 -13.89
C LEU A 106 -10.13 7.90 -13.29
N ALA A 107 -11.07 8.82 -13.12
CA ALA A 107 -12.38 8.55 -12.53
C ALA A 107 -13.21 7.51 -13.32
N ALA A 108 -13.15 7.57 -14.65
CA ALA A 108 -13.88 6.63 -15.51
C ALA A 108 -13.30 5.21 -15.49
N ASN A 109 -12.03 5.09 -15.05
CA ASN A 109 -11.30 3.82 -15.06
C ASN A 109 -11.24 3.12 -13.70
N VAL A 110 -11.65 3.76 -12.61
CA VAL A 110 -11.73 3.10 -11.29
C VAL A 110 -12.76 1.97 -11.34
N ASP A 111 -12.39 0.77 -10.89
CA ASP A 111 -13.28 -0.37 -10.77
C ASP A 111 -14.08 -0.31 -9.46
N VAL A 112 -15.14 0.47 -9.50
CA VAL A 112 -16.05 0.65 -8.37
C VAL A 112 -16.85 -0.62 -8.06
N GLU A 113 -17.20 -1.40 -9.08
CA GLU A 113 -17.99 -2.63 -8.90
C GLU A 113 -17.19 -3.63 -8.06
N ARG A 114 -15.91 -3.80 -8.36
CA ARG A 114 -15.02 -4.66 -7.58
C ARG A 114 -14.84 -4.12 -6.16
N ALA A 115 -14.67 -2.81 -5.99
CA ALA A 115 -14.58 -2.20 -4.66
C ALA A 115 -15.86 -2.40 -3.83
N ILE A 116 -17.03 -2.28 -4.46
CA ILE A 116 -18.34 -2.55 -3.81
C ILE A 116 -18.46 -4.02 -3.42
N ALA A 117 -18.01 -4.97 -4.23
CA ALA A 117 -18.04 -6.39 -3.89
C ALA A 117 -17.26 -6.68 -2.60
N TYR A 118 -16.08 -6.05 -2.41
CA TYR A 118 -15.34 -6.11 -1.14
C TYR A 118 -16.14 -5.51 0.02
N CYS A 119 -16.80 -4.36 -0.19
CA CYS A 119 -17.63 -3.77 0.85
C CYS A 119 -18.79 -4.68 1.27
N GLN A 120 -19.45 -5.34 0.34
CA GLN A 120 -20.53 -6.30 0.62
C GLN A 120 -20.01 -7.47 1.46
N THR A 121 -18.89 -8.08 1.08
CA THR A 121 -18.26 -9.17 1.82
C THR A 121 -17.92 -8.75 3.26
N LEU A 122 -17.46 -7.51 3.46
CA LEU A 122 -17.04 -6.98 4.75
C LEU A 122 -18.17 -6.30 5.52
N LYS A 123 -19.38 -6.25 4.97
CA LYS A 123 -20.55 -5.53 5.52
C LYS A 123 -20.26 -4.05 5.76
N LEU A 124 -19.59 -3.41 4.81
CA LEU A 124 -19.32 -1.97 4.82
C LEU A 124 -20.37 -1.23 3.99
N LYS A 125 -20.64 0.02 4.35
CA LYS A 125 -21.56 0.88 3.62
C LYS A 125 -20.85 1.54 2.42
N PRO A 126 -21.14 1.20 1.16
CA PRO A 126 -20.42 1.75 0.00
C PRO A 126 -20.44 3.29 -0.08
N SER A 127 -21.51 3.94 0.34
CA SER A 127 -21.63 5.40 0.32
C SER A 127 -20.71 6.11 1.32
N SER A 128 -20.16 5.42 2.31
CA SER A 128 -19.21 5.98 3.29
C SER A 128 -17.76 5.90 2.82
N GLY A 129 -17.45 5.24 1.67
CA GLY A 129 -16.11 5.17 1.13
C GLY A 129 -15.58 6.50 0.60
N PRO A 130 -14.29 6.57 0.27
CA PRO A 130 -13.38 5.43 0.11
C PRO A 130 -12.96 4.81 1.43
N TYR A 131 -12.47 3.56 1.33
CA TYR A 131 -11.90 2.82 2.45
C TYR A 131 -10.44 2.46 2.17
N LEU A 132 -9.62 2.46 3.23
CA LEU A 132 -8.35 1.75 3.25
C LEU A 132 -8.56 0.45 4.03
N LEU A 133 -8.34 -0.65 3.38
CA LEU A 133 -8.32 -1.97 3.99
C LEU A 133 -6.88 -2.47 4.03
N PHE A 134 -6.44 -3.00 5.16
CA PHE A 134 -5.17 -3.67 5.32
C PHE A 134 -5.40 -5.12 5.74
N SER A 135 -4.68 -6.05 5.11
CA SER A 135 -4.76 -7.48 5.43
C SER A 135 -3.37 -8.13 5.40
N HIS A 136 -3.13 -9.10 6.29
CA HIS A 136 -2.01 -10.02 6.19
C HIS A 136 -2.43 -11.37 5.56
N VAL A 137 -3.72 -11.61 5.43
CA VAL A 137 -4.25 -12.73 4.68
C VAL A 137 -4.45 -12.28 3.23
N PHE A 138 -4.17 -13.18 2.28
CA PHE A 138 -4.33 -12.87 0.86
C PHE A 138 -5.77 -12.45 0.55
N PRO A 139 -6.00 -11.22 0.09
CA PRO A 139 -7.32 -10.68 -0.14
C PRO A 139 -7.87 -11.17 -1.49
N ASP A 140 -8.30 -12.42 -1.58
CA ASP A 140 -9.11 -12.88 -2.70
C ASP A 140 -10.56 -12.35 -2.53
N GLU A 141 -11.46 -12.75 -3.43
CA GLU A 141 -12.88 -12.36 -3.38
C GLU A 141 -13.60 -12.81 -2.09
N ARG A 142 -12.96 -13.63 -1.27
CA ARG A 142 -13.45 -14.14 0.02
C ARG A 142 -12.55 -13.68 1.17
N LEU A 143 -12.30 -12.38 1.28
CA LEU A 143 -11.60 -11.83 2.43
C LEU A 143 -12.16 -12.40 3.74
N GLU A 144 -11.31 -13.06 4.48
CA GLU A 144 -11.67 -13.48 5.84
C GLU A 144 -11.77 -12.22 6.72
N PRO A 145 -12.95 -11.93 7.29
CA PRO A 145 -13.17 -10.71 8.06
C PRO A 145 -12.37 -10.66 9.37
N GLU A 146 -11.59 -11.69 9.69
CA GLU A 146 -10.94 -11.87 10.98
C GLU A 146 -9.46 -11.46 11.04
N ALA A 147 -8.92 -10.91 9.96
CA ALA A 147 -7.48 -10.59 9.89
C ALA A 147 -7.23 -9.30 9.12
N ILE A 148 -7.94 -8.24 9.49
CA ILE A 148 -8.00 -6.98 8.76
C ILE A 148 -7.99 -5.75 9.66
N ALA A 149 -7.44 -4.64 9.12
CA ALA A 149 -7.71 -3.30 9.62
C ALA A 149 -8.42 -2.50 8.52
N ILE A 150 -9.51 -1.83 8.85
CA ILE A 150 -10.32 -1.05 7.92
C ILE A 150 -10.44 0.38 8.45
N TYR A 151 -10.22 1.36 7.57
CA TYR A 151 -10.38 2.79 7.86
C TYR A 151 -11.38 3.38 6.89
N GLU A 152 -12.41 4.05 7.42
CA GLU A 152 -13.38 4.80 6.63
C GLU A 152 -12.84 6.20 6.33
N LEU A 153 -12.54 6.46 5.08
CA LEU A 153 -11.93 7.72 4.61
C LEU A 153 -12.96 8.67 3.99
N GLY A 154 -14.21 8.23 3.88
CA GLY A 154 -15.30 9.05 3.38
C GLY A 154 -15.50 10.31 4.22
N GLY A 155 -15.92 11.40 3.58
CA GLY A 155 -16.07 12.69 4.24
C GLY A 155 -14.74 13.43 4.53
N LYS A 156 -13.58 12.82 4.27
CA LYS A 156 -12.27 13.45 4.39
C LYS A 156 -11.83 14.08 3.07
N THR A 157 -11.09 15.18 3.14
CA THR A 157 -10.39 15.73 1.98
C THR A 157 -9.20 14.86 1.61
N ALA A 158 -8.70 14.96 0.38
CA ALA A 158 -7.50 14.24 -0.04
C ALA A 158 -6.27 14.62 0.80
N ASP A 159 -6.15 15.89 1.20
CA ASP A 159 -5.07 16.35 2.09
C ASP A 159 -5.17 15.73 3.50
N GLU A 160 -6.37 15.64 4.07
CA GLU A 160 -6.57 14.95 5.35
C GLU A 160 -6.20 13.47 5.26
N ILE A 161 -6.61 12.79 4.18
CA ILE A 161 -6.22 11.40 3.92
C ILE A 161 -4.71 11.30 3.78
N GLY A 162 -4.08 12.20 3.04
CA GLY A 162 -2.62 12.25 2.87
C GLY A 162 -1.89 12.38 4.20
N ARG A 163 -2.34 13.29 5.07
CA ARG A 163 -1.77 13.45 6.42
C ARG A 163 -1.96 12.22 7.29
N LEU A 164 -3.13 11.59 7.22
CA LEU A 164 -3.41 10.34 7.93
C LEU A 164 -2.46 9.23 7.49
N LEU A 165 -2.35 9.00 6.17
CA LEU A 165 -1.52 7.93 5.62
C LEU A 165 -0.02 8.14 5.92
N ALA A 166 0.47 9.38 5.81
CA ALA A 166 1.85 9.71 6.16
C ALA A 166 2.11 9.47 7.66
N ALA A 167 1.23 9.97 8.53
CA ALA A 167 1.36 9.78 9.97
C ALA A 167 1.24 8.30 10.37
N LEU A 168 0.36 7.52 9.73
CA LEU A 168 0.26 6.08 9.97
C LEU A 168 1.55 5.36 9.57
N GLY A 169 2.12 5.68 8.41
CA GLY A 169 3.40 5.13 7.99
C GLY A 169 4.53 5.42 8.97
N ASP A 170 4.63 6.66 9.47
CA ASP A 170 5.60 7.05 10.49
C ASP A 170 5.41 6.27 11.80
N GLN A 171 4.16 6.10 12.24
CA GLN A 171 3.86 5.38 13.48
C GLN A 171 4.12 3.88 13.35
N LEU A 172 3.80 3.27 12.20
CA LEU A 172 4.14 1.87 11.94
C LEU A 172 5.65 1.61 12.02
N ALA A 173 6.46 2.60 11.60
CA ALA A 173 7.92 2.52 11.78
C ALA A 173 8.33 2.70 13.25
N THR A 174 7.68 3.61 13.97
CA THR A 174 7.96 3.90 15.39
C THR A 174 7.62 2.71 16.28
N GLU A 175 6.47 2.08 16.05
CA GLU A 175 6.01 0.89 16.78
C GLU A 175 6.72 -0.41 16.34
N GLY A 176 7.69 -0.31 15.43
CA GLY A 176 8.52 -1.43 14.99
C GLY A 176 7.81 -2.41 14.04
N VAL A 177 6.65 -2.06 13.50
CA VAL A 177 5.97 -2.87 12.47
C VAL A 177 6.78 -2.87 11.17
N VAL A 178 7.36 -1.72 10.82
CA VAL A 178 8.17 -1.52 9.62
C VAL A 178 9.54 -0.93 9.98
N ARG A 179 10.63 -1.46 9.41
CA ARG A 179 11.97 -0.87 9.51
C ARG A 179 12.72 -1.02 8.20
N GLY A 180 13.25 0.08 7.68
CA GLY A 180 14.01 0.07 6.43
C GLY A 180 13.22 -0.46 5.24
N GLY A 181 11.91 -0.21 5.19
CA GLY A 181 11.03 -0.68 4.13
C GLY A 181 10.75 -2.19 4.15
N ARG A 182 10.83 -2.83 5.33
CA ARG A 182 10.49 -4.25 5.54
C ARG A 182 9.69 -4.43 6.82
N LEU A 183 8.78 -5.38 6.79
CA LEU A 183 8.04 -5.79 7.98
C LEU A 183 9.00 -6.48 8.96
N GLN A 184 8.90 -6.10 10.24
CA GLN A 184 9.75 -6.63 11.32
C GLN A 184 9.00 -7.67 12.15
N ALA A 185 7.75 -7.40 12.50
CA ALA A 185 6.91 -8.36 13.18
C ALA A 185 6.34 -9.38 12.19
N GLU A 186 6.13 -10.61 12.65
CA GLU A 186 5.48 -11.64 11.82
C GLU A 186 4.03 -11.24 11.56
N PRO A 187 3.64 -11.02 10.28
CA PRO A 187 2.29 -10.62 9.93
C PRO A 187 1.26 -11.61 10.46
N GLY A 188 0.25 -11.10 11.17
CA GLY A 188 -0.81 -11.90 11.77
C GLY A 188 -0.58 -12.34 13.21
N SER A 189 0.61 -12.14 13.77
CA SER A 189 0.84 -12.36 15.21
C SER A 189 0.09 -11.32 16.05
N ASP A 190 -0.18 -11.66 17.31
CA ASP A 190 -0.79 -10.71 18.25
C ASP A 190 0.08 -9.48 18.47
N ASP A 191 1.41 -9.64 18.49
CA ASP A 191 2.37 -8.53 18.59
C ASP A 191 2.28 -7.59 17.38
N PHE A 192 2.16 -8.16 16.16
CA PHE A 192 1.97 -7.38 14.94
C PHE A 192 0.70 -6.53 15.01
N TRP A 193 -0.43 -7.14 15.41
CA TRP A 193 -1.70 -6.45 15.49
C TRP A 193 -1.77 -5.44 16.64
N SER A 194 -1.14 -5.76 17.77
CA SER A 194 -1.04 -4.82 18.89
C SER A 194 -0.23 -3.57 18.50
N ALA A 195 0.92 -3.76 17.85
CA ALA A 195 1.72 -2.64 17.34
C ALA A 195 0.99 -1.85 16.25
N TRP A 196 0.24 -2.53 15.37
CA TRP A 196 -0.62 -1.88 14.37
C TRP A 196 -1.71 -1.02 15.02
N PHE A 197 -2.36 -1.53 16.06
CA PHE A 197 -3.37 -0.78 16.81
C PHE A 197 -2.77 0.45 17.50
N ASP A 198 -1.62 0.29 18.17
CA ASP A 198 -0.94 1.41 18.83
C ASP A 198 -0.52 2.48 17.81
N ALA A 199 0.01 2.08 16.67
CA ALA A 199 0.30 2.98 15.55
C ALA A 199 -0.95 3.73 15.08
N THR A 200 -2.09 3.04 14.95
CA THR A 200 -3.38 3.65 14.58
C THR A 200 -3.82 4.68 15.62
N ARG A 201 -3.83 4.30 16.89
CA ARG A 201 -4.23 5.17 18.00
C ARG A 201 -3.36 6.42 18.10
N HIS A 202 -2.05 6.26 18.03
CA HIS A 202 -1.09 7.38 18.07
C HIS A 202 -1.26 8.28 16.84
N THR A 203 -1.47 7.68 15.66
CA THR A 203 -1.76 8.44 14.43
C THR A 203 -2.98 9.33 14.60
N LEU A 204 -4.13 8.77 14.98
CA LEU A 204 -5.37 9.51 15.11
C LEU A 204 -5.26 10.63 16.16
N THR A 205 -4.56 10.38 17.26
CA THR A 205 -4.26 11.39 18.29
C THR A 205 -3.38 12.51 17.71
N ARG A 206 -2.32 12.15 16.99
CA ARG A 206 -1.36 13.11 16.42
C ARG A 206 -1.98 14.01 15.36
N VAL A 207 -2.80 13.45 14.47
CA VAL A 207 -3.43 14.22 13.39
C VAL A 207 -4.69 14.95 13.85
N GLY A 208 -5.22 14.63 15.04
CA GLY A 208 -6.42 15.26 15.60
C GLY A 208 -7.70 14.97 14.78
N MET A 209 -7.71 13.88 14.03
CA MET A 209 -8.85 13.51 13.17
C MET A 209 -9.65 12.37 13.77
N LYS A 210 -10.98 12.46 13.61
CA LYS A 210 -11.87 11.33 13.84
C LYS A 210 -12.01 10.56 12.53
N VAL A 211 -11.44 9.36 12.51
CA VAL A 211 -11.56 8.42 11.39
C VAL A 211 -12.17 7.15 11.96
N PRO A 212 -13.36 6.74 11.52
CA PRO A 212 -13.92 5.45 11.91
C PRO A 212 -13.01 4.33 11.41
N PHE A 213 -12.75 3.36 12.27
CA PHE A 213 -11.92 2.21 11.92
C PHE A 213 -12.37 0.96 12.67
N VAL A 214 -11.97 -0.21 12.18
CA VAL A 214 -12.05 -1.47 12.88
C VAL A 214 -10.76 -2.27 12.64
N ILE A 215 -10.27 -2.92 13.69
CA ILE A 215 -9.20 -3.91 13.60
C ILE A 215 -9.78 -5.21 14.11
N ARG A 216 -9.81 -6.23 13.25
CA ARG A 216 -10.29 -7.57 13.56
C ARG A 216 -9.15 -8.56 13.41
N THR A 217 -8.96 -9.37 14.42
CA THR A 217 -7.98 -10.44 14.44
C THR A 217 -8.65 -11.71 14.97
N PRO A 218 -8.06 -12.89 14.82
CA PRO A 218 -8.59 -14.10 15.46
C PRO A 218 -8.72 -13.99 16.99
N SER A 219 -7.87 -13.16 17.62
CA SER A 219 -7.77 -13.04 19.08
C SER A 219 -8.62 -11.90 19.66
N PHE A 220 -8.86 -10.83 18.89
CA PHE A 220 -9.60 -9.66 19.37
C PHE A 220 -10.21 -8.82 18.22
N THR A 221 -11.21 -8.01 18.61
CA THR A 221 -11.76 -6.98 17.72
C THR A 221 -11.75 -5.63 18.45
N ILE A 222 -11.24 -4.60 17.77
CA ILE A 222 -11.29 -3.21 18.23
C ILE A 222 -12.16 -2.45 17.24
N ASP A 223 -13.24 -1.87 17.74
CA ASP A 223 -14.14 -1.03 16.96
C ASP A 223 -13.95 0.45 17.33
N GLY A 224 -13.45 1.23 16.38
CA GLY A 224 -13.29 2.68 16.46
C GLY A 224 -14.44 3.46 15.80
N GLY A 225 -15.63 2.91 15.80
CA GLY A 225 -16.84 3.61 15.33
C GLY A 225 -17.15 3.42 13.84
N LEU A 226 -16.66 2.34 13.24
CA LEU A 226 -17.04 2.00 11.87
C LEU A 226 -18.52 1.64 11.80
N THR A 227 -19.28 2.34 10.95
CA THR A 227 -20.72 2.08 10.79
C THR A 227 -20.91 0.81 9.93
N PRO A 228 -21.51 -0.25 10.48
CA PRO A 228 -21.82 -1.44 9.68
C PRO A 228 -22.82 -1.09 8.59
N GLY A 229 -22.65 -1.69 7.40
CA GLY A 229 -23.64 -1.64 6.34
C GLY A 229 -24.89 -2.38 6.79
N THR A 230 -26.05 -1.74 6.72
CA THR A 230 -27.33 -2.44 6.80
C THR A 230 -27.51 -3.28 5.54
N GLU A 231 -27.79 -4.56 5.72
CA GLU A 231 -28.20 -5.43 4.62
C GLU A 231 -29.46 -4.82 3.99
N GLY A 232 -29.35 -4.31 2.76
CA GLY A 232 -30.47 -3.87 1.93
C GLY A 232 -30.85 -4.97 0.97
#